data_09bd0920fb67653ba3a278a81e69dc01
#
_entry.id   09bd0920fb67653ba3a278a81e69dc01
#
_cell.length_a   1.000
_cell.length_b   1.000
_cell.length_c   1.000
_cell.angle_alpha   90.00
_cell.angle_beta   90.00
_cell.angle_gamma   90.00
#
_symmetry.space_group_name_H-M   'P 1'
#
loop_
_entity.id
_entity.type
_entity.pdbx_description
1 polymer ?
#
loop_
_entity_poly.entity_id
_entity_poly.type
_entity_poly.pdbx_seq_one_letter_code
_entity_poly.pdbx_strand_id
1 'polypeptide(L)'
;MSNSPKSSLELVSNEITESSAATVIEVLPEECKKDTSSKTVLIKHDYYSSDTVHGRELLSSFLSSLRKSSYTSLIIYLVDSGTLLLDRSNPLFEQMRLLSANAEMIVAADESIAFYGIEDSGNPKVIVQSMDLITEDLICLSDILILE
;
A
#
# COMPACT_ATOMS: atom_id res chain seq x y z
N MET A 1 15.27 -4.43 49.99
CA MET A 1 14.96 -4.31 49.35
C MET A 1 14.59 -4.06 48.87
N SER A 2 14.61 -4.37 48.81
CA SER A 2 14.09 -4.24 47.98
C SER A 2 13.84 -4.08 47.36
N ASN A 3 13.86 -4.46 47.04
CA ASN A 3 13.48 -4.36 46.15
C ASN A 3 13.22 -4.12 45.32
N SER A 4 13.31 -4.39 45.10
CA SER A 4 12.90 -4.24 44.10
C SER A 4 12.70 -4.18 43.30
N PRO A 5 12.69 -4.45 43.19
CA PRO A 5 12.36 -4.41 42.12
C PRO A 5 12.03 -4.23 41.32
N LYS A 6 11.94 -4.46 41.23
CA LYS A 6 11.37 -4.26 40.28
C LYS A 6 11.33 -3.89 39.30
N SER A 7 11.56 -4.16 39.33
CA SER A 7 11.17 -3.79 38.31
C SER A 7 11.21 -3.73 37.44
N SER A 8 11.43 -4.06 37.75
CA SER A 8 11.05 -3.85 36.79
C SER A 8 10.91 -3.84 36.02
N LEU A 9 11.05 -4.36 36.25
CA LEU A 9 10.48 -4.26 35.42
C LEU A 9 10.41 -4.11 34.91
N GLU A 10 10.41 -4.54 35.19
CA GLU A 10 9.91 -4.38 34.72
C GLU A 10 9.79 -4.10 33.96
N LEU A 11 10.15 -4.69 34.79
CA LEU A 11 9.65 -4.48 34.10
C LEU A 11 9.59 -4.34 33.45
N VAL A 12 9.69 -4.76 33.92
CA VAL A 12 9.08 -4.60 33.26
C VAL A 12 8.93 -4.40 32.77
N SER A 13 9.28 -4.93 33.53
CA SER A 13 8.65 -4.73 33.14
C SER A 13 8.44 -4.59 32.79
N ASN A 14 8.58 -5.07 33.36
CA ASN A 14 7.91 -4.91 33.09
C ASN A 14 7.65 -4.74 32.64
N GLU A 15 7.58 -5.19 32.56
CA GLU A 15 7.00 -5.00 32.19
C GLU A 15 6.58 -4.84 31.59
N ILE A 16 6.63 -5.43 32.34
CA ILE A 16 5.93 -5.23 31.82
C ILE A 16 5.56 -5.04 31.60
N THR A 17 5.65 -5.51 31.84
CA THR A 17 5.03 -5.25 31.52
C THR A 17 4.71 -5.01 31.29
N GLU A 18 4.52 -5.32 31.41
CA GLU A 18 3.91 -5.08 30.96
C GLU A 18 3.54 -4.75 30.41
N SER A 19 3.73 -5.22 30.74
CA SER A 19 3.07 -4.88 30.19
C SER A 19 2.79 -4.73 29.84
N SER A 20 2.77 -5.14 29.84
CA SER A 20 2.17 -4.88 29.29
C SER A 20 1.96 -4.53 28.96
N ALA A 21 1.91 -4.89 29.03
CA ALA A 21 1.42 -4.52 28.32
C ALA A 21 1.75 -3.81 28.12
N ALA A 22 1.89 -3.86 28.14
CA ALA A 22 1.97 -3.22 27.61
C ALA A 22 2.66 -2.98 27.32
N THR A 23 2.70 -3.07 27.28
CA THR A 23 3.34 -2.93 26.73
C THR A 23 3.76 -3.23 25.69
N VAL A 24 4.13 -3.17 25.41
CA VAL A 24 4.15 -3.99 24.29
C VAL A 24 3.78 -3.31 22.99
N ILE A 25 2.81 -2.55 23.00
CA ILE A 25 2.15 -2.05 21.82
C ILE A 25 2.91 -0.93 21.17
N GLU A 26 3.69 -0.23 21.92
CA GLU A 26 4.44 0.89 21.40
C GLU A 26 5.50 0.47 20.42
N VAL A 27 5.99 -0.73 20.55
CA VAL A 27 7.06 -1.22 19.68
C VAL A 27 6.56 -1.38 18.25
N LEU A 28 5.29 -1.76 18.08
CA LEU A 28 4.76 -2.03 16.77
C LEU A 28 4.84 -0.85 15.80
N PRO A 29 4.46 0.38 16.18
CA PRO A 29 4.57 1.48 15.24
C PRO A 29 6.00 1.75 14.80
N GLU A 30 6.96 1.57 15.70
CA GLU A 30 8.34 1.76 15.34
C GLU A 30 8.86 0.64 14.45
N GLU A 31 8.42 -0.57 14.70
CA GLU A 31 8.79 -1.67 13.83
C GLU A 31 8.24 -1.50 12.45
N CYS A 32 7.03 -1.00 12.32
CA CYS A 32 6.46 -0.70 11.03
C CYS A 32 7.27 0.35 10.29
N LYS A 33 7.79 1.33 11.00
CA LYS A 33 8.63 2.34 10.39
C LYS A 33 9.96 1.78 9.91
N LYS A 34 10.48 0.76 10.59
CA LYS A 34 11.74 0.16 10.21
C LYS A 34 11.66 -0.61 8.91
N ASP A 35 10.45 -1.07 8.55
CA ASP A 35 10.24 -1.88 7.36
C ASP A 35 9.70 -1.06 6.21
N THR A 36 10.04 0.23 6.15
CA THR A 36 9.52 1.11 5.12
C THR A 36 10.40 1.22 3.89
N SER A 37 11.41 0.35 3.75
CA SER A 37 12.30 0.42 2.61
C SER A 37 11.61 0.07 1.30
N SER A 38 10.69 -0.89 1.31
CA SER A 38 9.98 -1.27 0.10
C SER A 38 8.57 -1.73 0.41
N LYS A 39 7.68 -1.54 -0.54
CA LYS A 39 6.29 -1.97 -0.40
C LYS A 39 5.71 -2.25 -1.78
N THR A 40 4.97 -3.35 -1.89
CA THR A 40 4.23 -3.70 -3.10
C THR A 40 2.75 -3.64 -2.79
N VAL A 41 2.00 -2.97 -3.67
CA VAL A 41 0.56 -2.78 -3.50
C VAL A 41 -0.14 -3.28 -4.75
N LEU A 42 -1.18 -4.08 -4.58
CA LEU A 42 -2.02 -4.54 -5.68
C LEU A 42 -3.39 -3.85 -5.56
N ILE A 43 -3.77 -3.09 -6.56
CA ILE A 43 -5.05 -2.39 -6.60
C ILE A 43 -5.90 -3.04 -7.69
N LYS A 44 -7.02 -3.64 -7.29
CA LYS A 44 -7.84 -4.43 -8.19
C LYS A 44 -9.00 -3.63 -8.78
N HIS A 45 -9.36 -2.51 -8.17
CA HIS A 45 -10.51 -1.72 -8.59
C HIS A 45 -10.22 -0.24 -8.42
N ASP A 46 -11.02 0.59 -9.11
CA ASP A 46 -10.96 2.04 -8.92
C ASP A 46 -11.85 2.48 -7.75
N TYR A 47 -12.07 1.57 -6.82
CA TYR A 47 -12.78 1.80 -5.56
C TYR A 47 -12.23 0.82 -4.53
N TYR A 48 -12.56 1.04 -3.27
CA TYR A 48 -12.19 0.11 -2.19
C TYR A 48 -13.47 -0.39 -1.55
N SER A 49 -13.62 -1.72 -1.52
CA SER A 49 -14.72 -2.42 -0.87
C SER A 49 -16.03 -2.39 -1.64
N SER A 50 -16.45 -1.27 -2.21
CA SER A 50 -17.71 -1.21 -2.94
C SER A 50 -17.61 -0.22 -4.10
N ASP A 51 -18.35 -0.50 -5.17
CA ASP A 51 -18.43 0.35 -6.35
C ASP A 51 -19.45 1.46 -6.12
N THR A 52 -19.10 2.37 -5.22
CA THR A 52 -19.95 3.49 -4.82
C THR A 52 -19.09 4.73 -4.67
N VAL A 53 -19.75 5.87 -4.50
CA VAL A 53 -19.04 7.12 -4.19
C VAL A 53 -18.22 6.93 -2.91
N HIS A 54 -18.81 6.27 -1.93
CA HIS A 54 -18.11 6.03 -0.66
C HIS A 54 -16.89 5.13 -0.86
N GLY A 55 -17.02 4.07 -1.68
CA GLY A 55 -15.89 3.20 -1.96
C GLY A 55 -14.75 3.93 -2.65
N ARG A 56 -15.06 4.90 -3.52
CA ARG A 56 -14.03 5.71 -4.16
C ARG A 56 -13.39 6.67 -3.16
N GLU A 57 -14.17 7.21 -2.22
CA GLU A 57 -13.60 8.03 -1.17
C GLU A 57 -12.66 7.25 -0.27
N LEU A 58 -12.99 5.99 0.01
CA LEU A 58 -12.11 5.14 0.80
C LEU A 58 -10.80 4.89 0.06
N LEU A 59 -10.87 4.62 -1.24
CA LEU A 59 -9.66 4.44 -2.03
C LEU A 59 -8.85 5.73 -2.07
N SER A 60 -9.50 6.86 -2.22
CA SER A 60 -8.86 8.17 -2.19
C SER A 60 -8.06 8.37 -0.91
N SER A 61 -8.65 8.04 0.23
CA SER A 61 -7.96 8.13 1.52
C SER A 61 -6.76 7.21 1.56
N PHE A 62 -6.89 6.00 1.00
CA PHE A 62 -5.80 5.04 0.98
C PHE A 62 -4.64 5.54 0.14
N LEU A 63 -4.93 6.06 -1.05
CA LEU A 63 -3.91 6.60 -1.94
C LEU A 63 -3.18 7.77 -1.29
N SER A 64 -3.93 8.61 -0.58
CA SER A 64 -3.35 9.74 0.14
C SER A 64 -2.40 9.27 1.23
N SER A 65 -2.78 8.22 1.96
CA SER A 65 -1.93 7.67 3.01
C SER A 65 -0.66 7.05 2.43
N LEU A 66 -0.79 6.34 1.30
CA LEU A 66 0.39 5.79 0.63
C LEU A 66 1.35 6.89 0.20
N ARG A 67 0.80 7.99 -0.31
CA ARG A 67 1.63 9.11 -0.76
C ARG A 67 2.40 9.75 0.39
N LYS A 68 1.80 9.75 1.58
CA LYS A 68 2.44 10.32 2.77
C LYS A 68 3.41 9.37 3.44
N SER A 69 3.41 8.10 3.03
CA SER A 69 4.30 7.12 3.62
C SER A 69 5.75 7.39 3.22
N SER A 70 6.67 6.80 3.95
CA SER A 70 8.09 7.04 3.75
C SER A 70 8.78 5.85 3.09
N TYR A 71 8.06 5.09 2.26
CA TYR A 71 8.67 4.00 1.51
C TYR A 71 9.68 4.54 0.51
N THR A 72 10.87 3.92 0.46
CA THR A 72 11.89 4.29 -0.50
C THR A 72 11.67 3.61 -1.85
N SER A 73 10.96 2.48 -1.84
CA SER A 73 10.63 1.73 -3.05
C SER A 73 9.19 1.30 -2.96
N LEU A 74 8.33 1.94 -3.73
CA LEU A 74 6.90 1.62 -3.78
C LEU A 74 6.58 1.16 -5.19
N ILE A 75 6.08 -0.07 -5.31
CA ILE A 75 5.66 -0.63 -6.59
C ILE A 75 4.17 -0.90 -6.52
N ILE A 76 3.44 -0.41 -7.51
CA ILE A 76 1.98 -0.52 -7.53
C ILE A 76 1.58 -1.32 -8.76
N TYR A 77 0.80 -2.38 -8.54
CA TYR A 77 0.21 -3.18 -9.61
C TYR A 77 -1.26 -2.80 -9.75
N LEU A 78 -1.67 -2.51 -10.97
CA LEU A 78 -3.07 -2.17 -11.30
C LEU A 78 -3.63 -3.24 -12.22
N VAL A 79 -4.69 -3.90 -11.78
CA VAL A 79 -5.36 -4.94 -12.57
C VAL A 79 -6.84 -4.66 -12.58
N ASP A 80 -7.54 -5.20 -13.60
CA ASP A 80 -8.99 -5.04 -13.76
C ASP A 80 -9.35 -3.57 -13.72
N SER A 81 -10.40 -3.19 -13.02
CA SER A 81 -10.83 -1.78 -12.98
C SER A 81 -9.85 -0.88 -12.23
N GLY A 82 -8.84 -1.44 -11.55
CA GLY A 82 -7.77 -0.63 -10.97
C GLY A 82 -7.01 0.16 -12.04
N THR A 83 -6.96 -0.34 -13.28
CA THR A 83 -6.30 0.38 -14.36
C THR A 83 -7.04 1.66 -14.74
N LEU A 84 -8.32 1.78 -14.38
CA LEU A 84 -9.06 3.02 -14.63
C LEU A 84 -8.48 4.22 -13.88
N LEU A 85 -7.67 3.98 -12.87
CA LEU A 85 -6.96 5.07 -12.18
C LEU A 85 -5.97 5.78 -13.10
N LEU A 86 -5.62 5.16 -14.21
CA LEU A 86 -4.74 5.77 -15.23
C LEU A 86 -5.52 6.52 -16.29
N ASP A 87 -6.84 6.50 -16.24
CA ASP A 87 -7.69 7.20 -17.20
C ASP A 87 -7.91 8.63 -16.73
N ARG A 88 -7.63 9.60 -17.59
CA ARG A 88 -7.75 11.02 -17.25
C ARG A 88 -9.15 11.43 -16.83
N SER A 89 -10.18 10.68 -17.26
CA SER A 89 -11.54 10.98 -16.89
C SER A 89 -11.93 10.42 -15.51
N ASN A 90 -11.08 9.63 -14.90
CA ASN A 90 -11.38 9.04 -13.59
C ASN A 90 -11.20 10.09 -12.49
N PRO A 91 -12.15 10.19 -11.55
CA PRO A 91 -12.03 11.17 -10.45
C PRO A 91 -10.76 11.03 -9.62
N LEU A 92 -10.16 9.85 -9.58
CA LEU A 92 -8.96 9.61 -8.78
C LEU A 92 -7.68 9.67 -9.62
N PHE A 93 -7.78 10.07 -10.89
CA PHE A 93 -6.61 10.11 -11.76
C PHE A 93 -5.52 11.01 -11.18
N GLU A 94 -5.90 12.18 -10.71
CA GLU A 94 -4.91 13.14 -10.21
C GLU A 94 -4.22 12.62 -8.96
N GLN A 95 -4.96 11.97 -8.07
CA GLN A 95 -4.36 11.37 -6.88
C GLN A 95 -3.38 10.27 -7.24
N MET A 96 -3.74 9.45 -8.23
CA MET A 96 -2.85 8.39 -8.71
C MET A 96 -1.61 8.98 -9.33
N ARG A 97 -1.76 10.07 -10.09
CA ARG A 97 -0.63 10.76 -10.71
C ARG A 97 0.33 11.29 -9.65
N LEU A 98 -0.23 11.90 -8.59
CA LEU A 98 0.60 12.41 -7.50
C LEU A 98 1.32 11.30 -6.77
N LEU A 99 0.63 10.17 -6.56
CA LEU A 99 1.25 9.02 -5.91
C LEU A 99 2.38 8.46 -6.75
N SER A 100 2.24 8.47 -8.08
CA SER A 100 3.24 7.92 -8.97
C SER A 100 4.58 8.66 -8.86
N ALA A 101 4.56 9.92 -8.44
CA ALA A 101 5.79 10.68 -8.24
C ALA A 101 6.65 10.06 -7.13
N ASN A 102 6.02 9.39 -6.16
CA ASN A 102 6.71 8.75 -5.06
C ASN A 102 6.93 7.26 -5.29
N ALA A 103 6.35 6.70 -6.34
CA ALA A 103 6.48 5.29 -6.64
C ALA A 103 7.72 5.05 -7.47
N GLU A 104 8.27 3.85 -7.33
CA GLU A 104 9.36 3.42 -8.22
C GLU A 104 8.80 3.10 -9.59
N MET A 105 7.67 2.37 -9.64
CA MET A 105 6.98 2.09 -10.89
C MET A 105 5.54 1.70 -10.62
N ILE A 106 4.74 1.79 -11.66
CA ILE A 106 3.35 1.33 -11.67
C ILE A 106 3.24 0.34 -12.81
N VAL A 107 2.81 -0.89 -12.50
CA VAL A 107 2.66 -1.96 -13.47
C VAL A 107 1.18 -2.16 -13.73
N ALA A 108 0.76 -1.99 -14.97
CA ALA A 108 -0.64 -2.10 -15.35
C ALA A 108 -0.83 -3.33 -16.23
N ALA A 109 -1.92 -4.07 -16.01
CA ALA A 109 -2.23 -5.25 -16.78
C ALA A 109 -2.66 -4.86 -18.20
N ASP A 110 -1.96 -5.40 -19.20
CA ASP A 110 -2.23 -5.09 -20.60
C ASP A 110 -3.65 -5.44 -20.98
N GLU A 111 -4.13 -6.60 -20.54
CA GLU A 111 -5.49 -7.05 -20.86
C GLU A 111 -6.54 -6.11 -20.30
N SER A 112 -6.30 -5.55 -19.11
CA SER A 112 -7.23 -4.60 -18.51
C SER A 112 -7.18 -3.24 -19.20
N ILE A 113 -6.00 -2.78 -19.57
CA ILE A 113 -5.83 -1.55 -20.33
C ILE A 113 -6.64 -1.65 -21.64
N ALA A 114 -6.51 -2.78 -22.33
CA ALA A 114 -7.23 -2.99 -23.59
C ALA A 114 -8.75 -3.08 -23.36
N PHE A 115 -9.15 -3.80 -22.32
CA PHE A 115 -10.58 -4.00 -22.04
C PHE A 115 -11.28 -2.66 -21.77
N TYR A 116 -10.65 -1.78 -21.00
CA TYR A 116 -11.25 -0.50 -20.63
C TYR A 116 -10.92 0.61 -21.63
N GLY A 117 -10.09 0.33 -22.64
CA GLY A 117 -9.75 1.33 -23.65
C GLY A 117 -8.96 2.51 -23.08
N ILE A 118 -8.05 2.26 -22.16
CA ILE A 118 -7.33 3.31 -21.48
C ILE A 118 -6.18 3.77 -22.38
N GLU A 119 -6.10 5.09 -22.59
CA GLU A 119 -5.06 5.67 -23.41
C GLU A 119 -3.80 5.94 -22.59
N ASP A 120 -2.67 5.94 -23.28
CA ASP A 120 -1.40 6.24 -22.65
C ASP A 120 -1.43 7.67 -22.13
N SER A 121 -1.21 7.83 -20.83
CA SER A 121 -1.21 9.13 -20.18
C SER A 121 0.14 9.82 -20.27
N GLY A 122 1.16 9.14 -20.81
CA GLY A 122 2.50 9.69 -20.91
C GLY A 122 3.27 9.64 -19.59
N ASN A 123 2.78 8.93 -18.60
CA ASN A 123 3.48 8.82 -17.32
C ASN A 123 4.64 7.84 -17.45
N PRO A 124 5.89 8.30 -17.30
CA PRO A 124 7.05 7.42 -17.53
C PRO A 124 7.21 6.34 -16.47
N LYS A 125 6.51 6.45 -15.35
CA LYS A 125 6.55 5.42 -14.31
C LYS A 125 5.65 4.23 -14.62
N VAL A 126 4.75 4.34 -15.60
CA VAL A 126 3.79 3.29 -15.90
C VAL A 126 4.40 2.32 -16.90
N ILE A 127 4.38 1.05 -16.54
CA ILE A 127 4.83 -0.07 -17.38
C ILE A 127 3.65 -0.99 -17.60
N VAL A 128 3.42 -1.39 -18.84
CA VAL A 128 2.31 -2.28 -19.18
C VAL A 128 2.87 -3.70 -19.35
N GLN A 129 2.30 -4.66 -18.65
CA GLN A 129 2.72 -6.06 -18.71
C GLN A 129 1.52 -6.96 -18.84
N SER A 130 1.73 -8.15 -19.43
CA SER A 130 0.66 -9.15 -19.49
C SER A 130 0.31 -9.63 -18.08
N MET A 131 -0.92 -10.07 -17.91
CA MET A 131 -1.37 -10.61 -16.62
C MET A 131 -0.53 -11.83 -16.21
N ASP A 132 -0.06 -12.61 -17.18
CA ASP A 132 0.79 -13.76 -16.86
C ASP A 132 2.07 -13.33 -16.16
N LEU A 133 2.73 -12.29 -16.66
CA LEU A 133 3.95 -11.79 -16.04
C LEU A 133 3.67 -11.17 -14.68
N ILE A 134 2.56 -10.43 -14.56
CA ILE A 134 2.17 -9.84 -13.29
C ILE A 134 1.93 -10.95 -12.26
N THR A 135 1.24 -12.01 -12.66
CA THR A 135 0.95 -13.11 -11.76
C THR A 135 2.24 -13.78 -11.29
N GLU A 136 3.19 -13.98 -12.19
CA GLU A 136 4.48 -14.56 -11.80
C GLU A 136 5.19 -13.68 -10.78
N ASP A 137 5.19 -12.37 -11.03
CA ASP A 137 5.82 -11.44 -10.09
C ASP A 137 5.16 -11.52 -8.72
N LEU A 138 3.82 -11.51 -8.69
CA LEU A 138 3.08 -11.51 -7.43
C LEU A 138 3.25 -12.81 -6.67
N ILE A 139 3.35 -13.92 -7.37
CA ILE A 139 3.56 -15.23 -6.72
C ILE A 139 4.91 -15.27 -6.01
N CYS A 140 5.92 -14.61 -6.57
CA CYS A 140 7.25 -14.61 -5.99
C CYS A 140 7.38 -13.64 -4.80
N LEU A 141 6.44 -12.75 -4.60
CA LEU A 141 6.49 -11.77 -3.51
C LEU A 141 5.78 -12.31 -2.29
N SER A 142 6.35 -12.04 -1.11
CA SER A 142 5.80 -12.56 0.14
C SER A 142 5.00 -11.53 0.93
N ASP A 143 5.10 -10.25 0.56
CA ASP A 143 4.50 -9.18 1.35
C ASP A 143 3.84 -8.18 0.41
N ILE A 144 2.57 -8.43 0.12
CA ILE A 144 1.80 -7.60 -0.80
C ILE A 144 0.58 -7.06 -0.07
N LEU A 145 0.36 -5.76 -0.17
CA LEU A 145 -0.88 -5.15 0.31
C LEU A 145 -1.88 -5.17 -0.83
N ILE A 146 -3.03 -5.81 -0.61
CA ILE A 146 -4.06 -5.96 -1.63
C ILE A 146 -5.23 -5.08 -1.28
N LEU A 147 -5.60 -4.19 -2.20
CA LEU A 147 -6.77 -3.32 -2.07
C LEU A 147 -7.91 -3.88 -2.92
N GLU A 148 -8.97 -4.31 -2.26
CA GLU A 148 -10.13 -4.90 -2.94
C GLU A 148 -11.35 -4.03 -2.77
#